data_fb9c771e53fe45a1f7364344e1df5265
#
_entry.id   fb9c771e53fe45a1f7364344e1df5265
#
_cell.length_a   1.000
_cell.length_b   1.000
_cell.length_c   1.000
_cell.angle_alpha   90.00
_cell.angle_beta   90.00
_cell.angle_gamma   90.00
#
_symmetry.space_group_name_H-M   'P 1'
#
loop_
_entity.id
_entity.type
_entity.pdbx_description
1 polymer ?
#
loop_
_entity_poly.entity_id
_entity_poly.type
_entity_poly.pdbx_seq_one_letter_code
_entity_poly.pdbx_strand_id
1 'polypeptide(L)'
;VYGLPSLADVFPQRLVLAATQAQPQTVWLSKTDDLNSFEVGKQDDSALALTLSTTTQHRICWLMAQSSRLLLGTADAEWAVSGGQGVMTYANARADSHGFVGSSDVPALMATDKVLYVERGGGRVYQYGYDYESDGFVSRDLTVFADHVLAGGGGVTSGDFMRKPHPRAVMTLADGTMALMTYNSMHQVHAWHRHRTEGRMSNAVVLPNGSGD
;
A
#
# COMPACT_ATOMS: atom_id res chain seq x y z
N VAL A 1 26.96 -3.88 -0.56
CA VAL A 1 25.87 -3.47 -1.46
C VAL A 1 24.71 -4.41 -1.23
N TYR A 2 23.61 -3.90 -0.73
CA TYR A 2 22.44 -4.70 -0.32
C TYR A 2 21.46 -4.98 -1.47
N GLY A 3 21.85 -4.76 -2.71
CA GLY A 3 21.02 -4.86 -3.91
C GLY A 3 20.15 -3.59 -4.14
N LEU A 4 19.39 -3.59 -5.22
CA LEU A 4 18.48 -2.48 -5.54
C LEU A 4 17.17 -2.65 -4.76
N PRO A 5 16.59 -1.56 -4.20
CA PRO A 5 15.26 -1.59 -3.61
C PRO A 5 14.20 -1.84 -4.69
N SER A 6 13.19 -2.62 -4.37
CA SER A 6 12.06 -2.88 -5.28
C SER A 6 10.91 -1.91 -5.06
N LEU A 7 10.90 -1.20 -3.94
CA LEU A 7 9.85 -0.26 -3.57
C LEU A 7 10.46 1.09 -3.20
N ALA A 8 9.79 2.17 -3.61
CA ALA A 8 10.16 3.54 -3.27
C ALA A 8 8.88 4.38 -3.10
N ASP A 9 8.91 5.30 -2.15
CA ASP A 9 7.86 6.31 -1.95
C ASP A 9 8.48 7.57 -1.32
N VAL A 10 7.72 8.65 -1.24
CA VAL A 10 8.13 9.89 -0.59
C VAL A 10 7.30 10.08 0.67
N PHE A 11 7.95 9.89 1.81
CA PHE A 11 7.43 10.27 3.12
C PHE A 11 7.78 11.75 3.37
N PRO A 12 7.02 12.53 4.18
CA PRO A 12 7.31 13.95 4.34
C PRO A 12 8.80 14.23 4.51
N GLN A 13 9.38 14.97 3.54
CA GLN A 13 10.79 15.40 3.50
C GLN A 13 11.84 14.26 3.45
N ARG A 14 11.44 13.02 3.21
CA ARG A 14 12.36 11.86 3.14
C ARG A 14 12.03 10.96 1.95
N LEU A 15 13.04 10.43 1.30
CA LEU A 15 12.89 9.32 0.38
C LEU A 15 12.84 8.02 1.18
N VAL A 16 11.86 7.18 0.89
CA VAL A 16 11.73 5.86 1.47
C VAL A 16 12.06 4.80 0.43
N LEU A 17 12.94 3.89 0.79
CA LEU A 17 13.31 2.74 -0.02
C LEU A 17 13.04 1.46 0.78
N ALA A 18 12.59 0.40 0.13
CA ALA A 18 12.33 -0.86 0.82
C ALA A 18 12.55 -2.09 -0.06
N ALA A 19 12.57 -3.25 0.59
CA ALA A 19 12.55 -4.56 -0.05
C ALA A 19 13.71 -4.79 -1.03
N THR A 20 14.95 -4.69 -0.56
CA THR A 20 16.11 -5.16 -1.35
C THR A 20 16.18 -6.69 -1.33
N GLN A 21 16.87 -7.26 -2.30
CA GLN A 21 17.06 -8.72 -2.35
C GLN A 21 17.78 -9.27 -1.11
N ALA A 22 18.76 -8.55 -0.56
CA ALA A 22 19.52 -8.98 0.61
C ALA A 22 18.80 -8.69 1.94
N GLN A 23 17.94 -7.68 1.97
CA GLN A 23 17.20 -7.27 3.16
C GLN A 23 15.73 -6.99 2.81
N PRO A 24 14.93 -8.03 2.55
CA PRO A 24 13.56 -7.89 2.03
C PRO A 24 12.57 -7.29 3.03
N GLN A 25 12.92 -7.24 4.32
CA GLN A 25 12.08 -6.72 5.41
C GLN A 25 12.55 -5.36 5.93
N THR A 26 13.55 -4.74 5.28
CA THR A 26 14.11 -3.48 5.76
C THR A 26 13.57 -2.30 4.96
N VAL A 27 13.26 -1.25 5.68
CA VAL A 27 12.88 0.06 5.16
C VAL A 27 13.98 1.05 5.50
N TRP A 28 14.41 1.82 4.51
CA TRP A 28 15.37 2.92 4.67
C TRP A 28 14.68 4.24 4.39
N LEU A 29 14.84 5.19 5.30
CA LEU A 29 14.41 6.56 5.10
C LEU A 29 15.64 7.45 4.99
N SER A 30 15.68 8.31 4.00
CA SER A 30 16.77 9.27 3.82
C SER A 30 16.82 10.28 4.98
N LYS A 31 17.88 11.07 5.04
CA LYS A 31 17.96 12.23 5.92
C LYS A 31 16.82 13.20 5.59
N THR A 32 16.32 13.93 6.60
CA THR A 32 15.30 14.97 6.40
C THR A 32 15.85 16.06 5.47
N ASP A 33 15.06 16.46 4.49
CA ASP A 33 15.38 17.43 3.44
C ASP A 33 16.60 17.08 2.54
N ASP A 34 17.18 15.89 2.70
CA ASP A 34 18.24 15.39 1.82
C ASP A 34 17.90 13.96 1.34
N LEU A 35 17.25 13.89 0.18
CA LEU A 35 16.76 12.63 -0.39
C LEU A 35 17.88 11.69 -0.86
N ASN A 36 19.11 12.19 -1.00
CA ASN A 36 20.25 11.42 -1.48
C ASN A 36 21.12 10.85 -0.34
N SER A 37 20.93 11.31 0.89
CA SER A 37 21.72 10.88 2.04
C SER A 37 21.00 9.80 2.84
N PHE A 38 21.63 8.63 2.92
CA PHE A 38 21.19 7.49 3.74
C PHE A 38 22.19 7.19 4.86
N GLU A 39 22.96 8.19 5.29
CA GLU A 39 23.87 8.07 6.41
C GLU A 39 23.10 8.00 7.73
N VAL A 40 23.09 6.82 8.34
CA VAL A 40 22.41 6.56 9.60
C VAL A 40 23.14 7.26 10.75
N GLY A 41 22.39 7.99 11.55
CA GLY A 41 22.93 8.75 12.70
C GLY A 41 21.99 8.73 13.89
N LYS A 42 22.36 9.46 14.94
CA LYS A 42 21.58 9.57 16.17
C LYS A 42 20.85 10.92 16.31
N GLN A 43 20.97 11.79 15.33
CA GLN A 43 20.27 13.07 15.31
C GLN A 43 18.85 12.87 14.80
N ASP A 44 17.94 13.77 15.16
CA ASP A 44 16.51 13.65 14.78
C ASP A 44 16.28 13.74 13.27
N ASP A 45 17.17 14.40 12.54
CA ASP A 45 17.15 14.55 11.09
C ASP A 45 17.89 13.42 10.34
N SER A 46 18.64 12.55 11.03
CA SER A 46 19.45 11.50 10.42
C SER A 46 18.61 10.50 9.66
N ALA A 47 19.23 9.83 8.70
CA ALA A 47 18.63 8.71 8.00
C ALA A 47 18.33 7.55 8.97
N LEU A 48 17.31 6.76 8.62
CA LEU A 48 16.83 5.64 9.43
C LEU A 48 16.89 4.35 8.63
N ALA A 49 17.22 3.25 9.30
CA ALA A 49 17.04 1.91 8.77
C ALA A 49 16.23 1.10 9.80
N LEU A 50 15.08 0.59 9.39
CA LEU A 50 14.19 -0.16 10.25
C LEU A 50 13.91 -1.52 9.61
N THR A 51 14.23 -2.59 10.32
CA THR A 51 13.92 -3.96 9.90
C THR A 51 12.70 -4.44 10.69
N LEU A 52 11.70 -4.95 9.97
CA LEU A 52 10.50 -5.52 10.58
C LEU A 52 10.86 -6.77 11.38
N SER A 53 10.44 -6.80 12.64
CA SER A 53 10.66 -7.95 13.52
C SER A 53 9.54 -8.96 13.35
N THR A 54 9.77 -9.99 12.53
CA THR A 54 8.82 -11.07 12.26
C THR A 54 9.41 -12.43 12.62
N THR A 55 8.56 -13.40 12.89
CA THR A 55 8.98 -14.79 13.11
C THR A 55 9.37 -15.51 11.81
N THR A 56 8.85 -15.05 10.69
CA THR A 56 9.08 -15.58 9.34
C THR A 56 9.58 -14.49 8.43
N GLN A 57 10.51 -14.82 7.53
CA GLN A 57 11.11 -13.86 6.61
C GLN A 57 10.21 -13.67 5.39
N HIS A 58 9.44 -12.58 5.38
CA HIS A 58 8.61 -12.21 4.24
C HIS A 58 8.98 -10.83 3.74
N ARG A 59 9.13 -10.69 2.42
CA ARG A 59 9.46 -9.39 1.84
C ARG A 59 8.30 -8.41 2.00
N ILE A 60 8.63 -7.13 2.00
CA ILE A 60 7.64 -6.05 1.89
C ILE A 60 7.13 -6.06 0.44
N CYS A 61 5.81 -6.22 0.28
CA CYS A 61 5.13 -6.29 -1.02
C CYS A 61 4.71 -4.92 -1.53
N TRP A 62 4.28 -4.04 -0.63
CA TRP A 62 3.94 -2.65 -0.93
C TRP A 62 4.29 -1.74 0.24
N LEU A 63 4.49 -0.47 -0.05
CA LEU A 63 4.60 0.60 0.94
C LEU A 63 3.79 1.81 0.47
N MET A 64 3.28 2.58 1.44
CA MET A 64 2.46 3.76 1.18
C MET A 64 2.67 4.79 2.28
N ALA A 65 3.14 5.97 1.91
CA ALA A 65 3.27 7.09 2.84
C ALA A 65 1.91 7.75 3.10
N GLN A 66 1.56 7.90 4.37
CA GLN A 66 0.33 8.55 4.80
C GLN A 66 0.64 9.56 5.91
N SER A 67 0.55 10.86 5.61
CA SER A 67 0.75 11.96 6.56
C SER A 67 1.94 11.76 7.53
N SER A 68 1.72 11.17 8.70
CA SER A 68 2.72 10.94 9.75
C SER A 68 3.15 9.49 9.90
N ARG A 69 2.66 8.59 9.03
CA ARG A 69 2.90 7.14 9.13
C ARG A 69 3.26 6.55 7.78
N LEU A 70 4.05 5.50 7.80
CA LEU A 70 4.33 4.69 6.64
C LEU A 70 3.62 3.35 6.82
N LEU A 71 2.70 3.05 5.90
CA LEU A 71 1.96 1.79 5.90
C LEU A 71 2.63 0.80 4.96
N LEU A 72 2.73 -0.44 5.38
CA LEU A 72 3.42 -1.50 4.66
C LEU A 72 2.58 -2.77 4.65
N GLY A 73 2.67 -3.55 3.59
CA GLY A 73 2.18 -4.91 3.55
C GLY A 73 3.30 -5.89 3.28
N THR A 74 3.33 -6.97 4.03
CA THR A 74 4.16 -8.15 3.78
C THR A 74 3.28 -9.31 3.36
N ALA A 75 3.87 -10.42 2.94
CA ALA A 75 3.09 -11.60 2.56
C ALA A 75 2.27 -12.23 3.71
N ASP A 76 2.51 -11.83 4.96
CA ASP A 76 1.84 -12.38 6.15
C ASP A 76 1.11 -11.35 7.02
N ALA A 77 1.44 -10.07 6.89
CA ALA A 77 0.93 -9.07 7.82
C ALA A 77 0.95 -7.65 7.24
N GLU A 78 0.11 -6.79 7.77
CA GLU A 78 0.09 -5.35 7.54
C GLU A 78 0.73 -4.63 8.72
N TRP A 79 1.49 -3.58 8.41
CA TRP A 79 2.31 -2.84 9.37
C TRP A 79 2.07 -1.35 9.26
N ALA A 80 2.18 -0.67 10.40
CA ALA A 80 2.29 0.78 10.44
C ALA A 80 3.60 1.19 11.11
N VAL A 81 4.41 1.98 10.40
CA VAL A 81 5.63 2.58 10.94
C VAL A 81 5.33 4.02 11.31
N SER A 82 5.64 4.40 12.53
CA SER A 82 5.37 5.75 13.03
C SER A 82 6.42 6.19 14.07
N GLY A 83 6.48 7.50 14.32
CA GLY A 83 7.22 8.09 15.44
C GLY A 83 6.35 8.36 16.68
N GLY A 84 5.22 7.63 16.83
CA GLY A 84 4.23 7.92 17.86
C GLY A 84 3.43 9.18 17.55
N GLN A 85 3.35 10.12 18.50
CA GLN A 85 2.63 11.39 18.31
C GLN A 85 3.47 12.50 17.66
N GLY A 86 4.75 12.25 17.37
CA GLY A 86 5.67 13.23 16.83
C GLY A 86 6.24 12.87 15.46
N VAL A 87 7.19 13.67 15.02
CA VAL A 87 7.99 13.38 13.82
C VAL A 87 8.78 12.09 14.04
N MET A 88 8.88 11.27 13.02
CA MET A 88 9.65 10.02 13.06
C MET A 88 11.14 10.31 13.10
N THR A 89 11.79 9.88 14.19
CA THR A 89 13.22 10.04 14.43
C THR A 89 13.85 8.69 14.74
N TYR A 90 15.17 8.65 14.78
CA TYR A 90 15.90 7.44 15.18
C TYR A 90 15.46 6.88 16.55
N ALA A 91 15.13 7.75 17.50
CA ALA A 91 14.82 7.34 18.88
C ALA A 91 13.39 6.81 19.06
N ASN A 92 12.45 7.19 18.19
CA ASN A 92 11.03 6.91 18.37
C ASN A 92 10.38 6.08 17.24
N ALA A 93 11.12 5.80 16.17
CA ALA A 93 10.60 5.02 15.05
C ALA A 93 10.23 3.60 15.50
N ARG A 94 8.98 3.20 15.24
CA ARG A 94 8.42 1.88 15.56
C ARG A 94 7.70 1.31 14.36
N ALA A 95 7.76 -0.01 14.22
CA ALA A 95 6.94 -0.77 13.29
C ALA A 95 6.04 -1.72 14.10
N ASP A 96 4.74 -1.49 14.01
CA ASP A 96 3.74 -2.29 14.71
C ASP A 96 2.91 -3.06 13.68
N SER A 97 2.72 -4.38 13.88
CA SER A 97 1.85 -5.20 13.04
C SER A 97 0.40 -5.08 13.53
N HIS A 98 -0.52 -4.91 12.59
CA HIS A 98 -1.94 -4.69 12.89
C HIS A 98 -2.89 -5.64 12.19
N GLY A 99 -2.39 -6.53 11.34
CA GLY A 99 -3.19 -7.48 10.60
C GLY A 99 -2.39 -8.73 10.25
N PHE A 100 -3.09 -9.79 9.83
CA PHE A 100 -2.51 -11.08 9.46
C PHE A 100 -3.14 -11.61 8.16
N VAL A 101 -3.62 -10.73 7.29
CA VAL A 101 -4.22 -11.11 6.00
C VAL A 101 -3.12 -11.47 5.00
N GLY A 102 -2.06 -10.67 4.99
CA GLY A 102 -0.98 -10.77 4.03
C GLY A 102 -1.32 -10.19 2.66
N SER A 103 -0.30 -9.71 2.00
CA SER A 103 -0.41 -8.94 0.76
C SER A 103 0.26 -9.63 -0.42
N SER A 104 -0.28 -9.40 -1.62
CA SER A 104 0.37 -9.71 -2.89
C SER A 104 1.34 -8.60 -3.30
N ASP A 105 2.10 -8.85 -4.37
CA ASP A 105 3.05 -7.88 -4.95
C ASP A 105 2.39 -6.79 -5.81
N VAL A 106 1.07 -6.73 -5.84
CA VAL A 106 0.32 -5.66 -6.51
C VAL A 106 0.47 -4.37 -5.72
N PRO A 107 0.86 -3.25 -6.34
CA PRO A 107 0.97 -1.98 -5.65
C PRO A 107 -0.35 -1.60 -4.96
N ALA A 108 -0.23 -1.14 -3.72
CA ALA A 108 -1.38 -0.65 -2.98
C ALA A 108 -1.87 0.71 -3.53
N LEU A 109 -3.14 1.01 -3.32
CA LEU A 109 -3.79 2.22 -3.83
C LEU A 109 -4.20 3.13 -2.67
N MET A 110 -3.92 4.43 -2.78
CA MET A 110 -4.40 5.41 -1.80
C MET A 110 -5.82 5.85 -2.14
N ALA A 111 -6.80 5.35 -1.40
CA ALA A 111 -8.21 5.70 -1.52
C ALA A 111 -8.59 6.69 -0.41
N THR A 112 -8.46 7.98 -0.69
CA THR A 112 -8.75 9.09 0.23
C THR A 112 -7.89 9.04 1.49
N ASP A 113 -8.33 8.35 2.54
CA ASP A 113 -7.69 8.23 3.86
C ASP A 113 -7.31 6.78 4.21
N LYS A 114 -7.62 5.83 3.34
CA LYS A 114 -7.36 4.40 3.52
C LYS A 114 -6.49 3.86 2.38
N VAL A 115 -5.77 2.81 2.66
CA VAL A 115 -4.99 2.08 1.66
C VAL A 115 -5.80 0.87 1.21
N LEU A 116 -5.95 0.69 -0.10
CA LEU A 116 -6.50 -0.52 -0.69
C LEU A 116 -5.35 -1.40 -1.13
N TYR A 117 -5.37 -2.65 -0.73
CA TYR A 117 -4.35 -3.62 -1.12
C TYR A 117 -4.99 -4.95 -1.50
N VAL A 118 -4.25 -5.71 -2.30
CA VAL A 118 -4.67 -7.03 -2.74
C VAL A 118 -4.09 -8.08 -1.79
N GLU A 119 -4.92 -8.99 -1.30
CA GLU A 119 -4.47 -10.10 -0.46
C GLU A 119 -3.46 -10.99 -1.19
N ARG A 120 -2.71 -11.79 -0.45
CA ARG A 120 -1.69 -12.72 -0.96
C ARG A 120 -2.19 -13.65 -2.06
N GLY A 121 -3.45 -14.08 -1.99
CA GLY A 121 -4.07 -14.95 -3.00
C GLY A 121 -4.48 -14.26 -4.29
N GLY A 122 -4.44 -12.92 -4.33
CA GLY A 122 -4.80 -12.12 -5.51
C GLY A 122 -6.31 -11.98 -5.76
N GLY A 123 -7.14 -12.73 -5.05
CA GLY A 123 -8.58 -12.82 -5.30
C GLY A 123 -9.44 -11.87 -4.47
N ARG A 124 -8.87 -11.16 -3.53
CA ARG A 124 -9.59 -10.23 -2.65
C ARG A 124 -8.88 -8.91 -2.48
N VAL A 125 -9.66 -7.88 -2.24
CA VAL A 125 -9.18 -6.53 -1.95
C VAL A 125 -9.59 -6.13 -0.56
N TYR A 126 -8.61 -5.67 0.21
CA TYR A 126 -8.80 -5.19 1.56
C TYR A 126 -8.56 -3.69 1.63
N GLN A 127 -9.25 -3.06 2.56
CA GLN A 127 -9.00 -1.70 2.99
C GLN A 127 -8.20 -1.73 4.29
N TYR A 128 -7.07 -1.04 4.35
CA TYR A 128 -6.24 -0.90 5.54
C TYR A 128 -6.17 0.54 5.99
N GLY A 129 -6.38 0.80 7.25
CA GLY A 129 -6.28 2.14 7.82
C GLY A 129 -6.77 2.20 9.26
N TYR A 130 -6.56 3.35 9.88
CA TYR A 130 -6.98 3.60 11.26
C TYR A 130 -8.50 3.61 11.38
N ASP A 131 -9.01 2.94 12.37
CA ASP A 131 -10.42 2.85 12.71
C ASP A 131 -10.65 3.36 14.13
N TYR A 132 -11.50 4.38 14.27
CA TYR A 132 -11.75 5.03 15.56
C TYR A 132 -12.53 4.16 16.53
N GLU A 133 -13.39 3.26 16.04
CA GLU A 133 -14.21 2.40 16.89
C GLU A 133 -13.35 1.36 17.62
N SER A 134 -12.34 0.83 16.92
CA SER A 134 -11.41 -0.16 17.47
C SER A 134 -10.13 0.45 18.04
N ASP A 135 -9.96 1.77 17.94
CA ASP A 135 -8.75 2.52 18.32
C ASP A 135 -7.47 1.87 17.76
N GLY A 136 -7.50 1.49 16.47
CA GLY A 136 -6.40 0.78 15.87
C GLY A 136 -6.45 0.72 14.35
N PHE A 137 -5.41 0.14 13.78
CA PHE A 137 -5.39 -0.16 12.34
C PHE A 137 -6.08 -1.49 12.10
N VAL A 138 -6.98 -1.52 11.14
CA VAL A 138 -7.73 -2.72 10.76
C VAL A 138 -7.72 -2.95 9.27
N SER A 139 -7.73 -4.22 8.89
CA SER A 139 -7.95 -4.67 7.52
C SER A 139 -9.40 -5.12 7.37
N ARG A 140 -10.13 -4.51 6.44
CA ARG A 140 -11.53 -4.89 6.14
C ARG A 140 -11.63 -5.41 4.70
N ASP A 141 -12.23 -6.57 4.53
CA ASP A 141 -12.50 -7.16 3.21
C ASP A 141 -13.59 -6.37 2.49
N LEU A 142 -13.28 -5.84 1.30
CA LEU A 142 -14.20 -5.10 0.45
C LEU A 142 -14.86 -6.00 -0.62
N THR A 143 -14.49 -7.26 -0.67
CA THR A 143 -14.94 -8.24 -1.68
C THR A 143 -15.88 -9.30 -1.15
N VAL A 144 -16.29 -9.23 0.11
CA VAL A 144 -17.14 -10.25 0.79
C VAL A 144 -18.35 -10.69 -0.04
N PHE A 145 -19.01 -9.74 -0.72
CA PHE A 145 -20.18 -10.04 -1.57
C PHE A 145 -19.86 -10.06 -3.08
N ALA A 146 -18.59 -9.90 -3.44
CA ALA A 146 -18.14 -9.75 -4.82
C ALA A 146 -16.88 -10.55 -5.17
N ASP A 147 -16.57 -11.59 -4.42
CA ASP A 147 -15.40 -12.46 -4.62
C ASP A 147 -15.38 -13.05 -6.05
N HIS A 148 -16.55 -13.39 -6.61
CA HIS A 148 -16.71 -13.87 -7.97
C HIS A 148 -16.24 -12.88 -9.05
N VAL A 149 -16.17 -11.57 -8.71
CA VAL A 149 -15.70 -10.55 -9.66
C VAL A 149 -14.19 -10.66 -9.86
N LEU A 150 -13.43 -10.84 -8.81
CA LEU A 150 -11.96 -10.89 -8.84
C LEU A 150 -11.42 -12.30 -9.05
N ALA A 151 -11.89 -13.26 -8.25
CA ALA A 151 -11.41 -14.64 -8.30
C ALA A 151 -11.68 -15.30 -9.66
N GLY A 152 -12.84 -15.02 -10.27
CA GLY A 152 -13.17 -15.51 -11.61
C GLY A 152 -12.30 -14.96 -12.74
N GLY A 153 -11.52 -13.90 -12.50
CA GLY A 153 -10.56 -13.30 -13.44
C GLY A 153 -9.10 -13.74 -13.23
N GLY A 154 -8.84 -14.66 -12.32
CA GLY A 154 -7.48 -15.14 -12.02
C GLY A 154 -6.67 -14.21 -11.08
N GLY A 155 -7.35 -13.28 -10.43
CA GLY A 155 -6.76 -12.32 -9.49
C GLY A 155 -6.32 -11.00 -10.12
N VAL A 156 -6.06 -10.03 -9.26
CA VAL A 156 -5.64 -8.66 -9.63
C VAL A 156 -4.16 -8.67 -10.01
N THR A 157 -3.82 -8.00 -11.12
CA THR A 157 -2.44 -7.86 -11.61
C THR A 157 -1.91 -6.45 -11.52
N SER A 158 -2.76 -5.45 -11.66
CA SER A 158 -2.41 -4.04 -11.44
C SER A 158 -3.65 -3.23 -11.10
N GLY A 159 -3.48 -2.00 -10.66
CA GLY A 159 -4.59 -1.11 -10.42
C GLY A 159 -4.16 0.33 -10.22
N ASP A 160 -5.17 1.22 -10.27
CA ASP A 160 -5.03 2.64 -9.97
C ASP A 160 -6.32 3.17 -9.35
N PHE A 161 -6.25 4.36 -8.75
CA PHE A 161 -7.38 4.95 -8.06
C PHE A 161 -7.79 6.28 -8.67
N MET A 162 -9.01 6.32 -9.20
CA MET A 162 -9.64 7.52 -9.72
C MET A 162 -10.37 8.25 -8.60
N ARG A 163 -10.05 9.50 -8.37
CA ARG A 163 -10.67 10.33 -7.31
C ARG A 163 -11.91 11.05 -7.79
N LYS A 164 -11.90 11.52 -9.02
CA LYS A 164 -12.97 12.31 -9.63
C LYS A 164 -13.36 11.75 -10.99
N PRO A 165 -14.61 11.94 -11.47
CA PRO A 165 -15.75 12.59 -10.78
C PRO A 165 -16.32 11.74 -9.64
N HIS A 166 -16.10 10.43 -9.64
CA HIS A 166 -16.54 9.50 -8.58
C HIS A 166 -15.38 8.63 -8.16
N PRO A 167 -15.09 8.49 -6.86
CA PRO A 167 -14.02 7.65 -6.37
C PRO A 167 -14.20 6.20 -6.83
N ARG A 168 -13.21 5.67 -7.56
CA ARG A 168 -13.21 4.29 -8.09
C ARG A 168 -11.82 3.70 -8.06
N ALA A 169 -11.72 2.47 -7.58
CA ALA A 169 -10.56 1.64 -7.84
C ALA A 169 -10.75 0.94 -9.19
N VAL A 170 -9.74 1.02 -10.04
CA VAL A 170 -9.69 0.39 -11.36
C VAL A 170 -8.62 -0.68 -11.29
N MET A 171 -8.96 -1.93 -11.57
CA MET A 171 -8.05 -3.07 -11.42
C MET A 171 -8.08 -3.95 -12.66
N THR A 172 -6.92 -4.33 -13.16
CA THR A 172 -6.81 -5.34 -14.23
C THR A 172 -6.65 -6.73 -13.64
N LEU A 173 -7.22 -7.71 -14.31
CA LEU A 173 -7.21 -9.11 -13.89
C LEU A 173 -6.34 -9.96 -14.81
N ALA A 174 -5.87 -11.09 -14.31
CA ALA A 174 -4.97 -11.98 -15.04
C ALA A 174 -5.58 -12.54 -16.34
N ASP A 175 -6.92 -12.65 -16.41
CA ASP A 175 -7.63 -13.05 -17.63
C ASP A 175 -7.69 -11.95 -18.70
N GLY A 176 -7.22 -10.75 -18.39
CA GLY A 176 -7.25 -9.58 -19.28
C GLY A 176 -8.56 -8.78 -19.23
N THR A 177 -9.43 -9.08 -18.28
CA THR A 177 -10.61 -8.24 -17.98
C THR A 177 -10.25 -7.16 -16.95
N MET A 178 -11.16 -6.25 -16.72
CA MET A 178 -10.99 -5.17 -15.73
C MET A 178 -12.15 -5.21 -14.74
N ALA A 179 -11.81 -5.08 -13.46
CA ALA A 179 -12.76 -4.92 -12.38
C ALA A 179 -12.70 -3.47 -11.87
N LEU A 180 -13.86 -2.87 -11.64
CA LEU A 180 -13.97 -1.55 -11.06
C LEU A 180 -14.79 -1.64 -9.77
N MET A 181 -14.33 -0.89 -8.76
CA MET A 181 -15.05 -0.74 -7.51
C MET A 181 -15.37 0.73 -7.29
N THR A 182 -16.65 1.08 -7.24
CA THR A 182 -17.06 2.39 -6.72
C THR A 182 -16.83 2.39 -5.21
N TYR A 183 -16.03 3.33 -4.75
CA TYR A 183 -15.60 3.41 -3.36
C TYR A 183 -16.09 4.68 -2.70
N ASN A 184 -16.94 4.54 -1.68
CA ASN A 184 -17.36 5.65 -0.84
C ASN A 184 -17.31 5.22 0.62
N SER A 185 -16.23 5.58 1.31
CA SER A 185 -16.02 5.19 2.71
C SER A 185 -17.05 5.82 3.66
N MET A 186 -17.49 7.04 3.38
CA MET A 186 -18.47 7.75 4.22
C MET A 186 -19.84 7.06 4.23
N HIS A 187 -20.26 6.53 3.08
CA HIS A 187 -21.55 5.85 2.93
C HIS A 187 -21.40 4.32 2.90
N GLN A 188 -20.22 3.80 3.15
CA GLN A 188 -19.90 2.37 3.14
C GLN A 188 -20.31 1.66 1.82
N VAL A 189 -20.22 2.39 0.70
CA VAL A 189 -20.53 1.82 -0.62
C VAL A 189 -19.29 1.24 -1.26
N HIS A 190 -19.32 -0.06 -1.52
CA HIS A 190 -18.29 -0.82 -2.21
C HIS A 190 -18.96 -1.64 -3.31
N ALA A 191 -19.26 -1.01 -4.45
CA ALA A 191 -20.00 -1.63 -5.53
C ALA A 191 -19.06 -2.05 -6.64
N TRP A 192 -19.02 -3.36 -6.92
CA TRP A 192 -18.13 -3.97 -7.90
C TRP A 192 -18.83 -4.22 -9.22
N HIS A 193 -18.10 -4.04 -10.32
CA HIS A 193 -18.53 -4.43 -11.66
C HIS A 193 -17.32 -4.79 -12.52
N ARG A 194 -17.58 -5.56 -13.58
CA ARG A 194 -16.54 -6.07 -14.49
C ARG A 194 -16.71 -5.47 -15.87
N HIS A 195 -15.59 -5.10 -16.49
CA HIS A 195 -15.53 -4.68 -17.89
C HIS A 195 -14.78 -5.73 -18.71
N ARG A 196 -15.34 -6.05 -19.85
CA ARG A 196 -14.76 -6.96 -20.85
C ARG A 196 -14.71 -6.26 -22.20
N THR A 197 -13.64 -6.47 -22.91
CA THR A 197 -13.46 -6.05 -24.31
C THR A 197 -13.05 -7.24 -25.15
N GLU A 198 -13.00 -7.10 -26.46
CA GLU A 198 -12.47 -8.14 -27.36
C GLU A 198 -10.95 -8.34 -27.18
N GLY A 199 -10.23 -7.33 -26.66
CA GLY A 199 -8.80 -7.40 -26.35
C GLY A 199 -8.54 -7.73 -24.88
N ARG A 200 -7.24 -7.83 -24.54
CA ARG A 200 -6.77 -8.00 -23.15
C ARG A 200 -6.27 -6.68 -22.59
N MET A 201 -6.69 -6.35 -21.39
CA MET A 201 -6.18 -5.23 -20.62
C MET A 201 -5.05 -5.74 -19.71
N SER A 202 -3.83 -5.27 -19.88
CA SER A 202 -2.67 -5.68 -19.08
C SER A 202 -2.38 -4.71 -17.94
N ASN A 203 -2.76 -3.45 -18.11
CA ASN A 203 -2.55 -2.41 -17.10
C ASN A 203 -3.61 -1.31 -17.25
N ALA A 204 -3.88 -0.61 -16.15
CA ALA A 204 -4.75 0.57 -16.13
C ALA A 204 -4.07 1.69 -15.35
N VAL A 205 -4.13 2.89 -15.88
CA VAL A 205 -3.58 4.11 -15.27
C VAL A 205 -4.63 5.21 -15.35
N VAL A 206 -4.83 5.92 -14.27
CA VAL A 206 -5.71 7.07 -14.18
C VAL A 206 -4.88 8.34 -14.42
N LEU A 207 -5.21 9.09 -15.43
CA LEU A 207 -4.57 10.37 -15.71
C LEU A 207 -5.51 11.52 -15.38
N PRO A 208 -4.99 12.61 -14.78
CA PRO A 208 -5.79 13.82 -14.61
C PRO A 208 -6.17 14.37 -15.99
N ASN A 209 -7.42 14.78 -16.14
CA ASN A 209 -7.81 15.47 -17.36
C ASN A 209 -7.27 16.91 -17.36
N GLY A 210 -7.15 17.53 -18.55
CA GLY A 210 -6.57 18.87 -18.70
C GLY A 210 -7.36 20.02 -18.04
N SER A 211 -8.52 19.73 -17.44
CA SER A 211 -9.35 20.70 -16.68
C SER A 211 -9.06 20.68 -15.16
N GLY A 212 -8.06 19.93 -14.69
CA GLY A 212 -7.65 19.95 -13.30
C GLY A 212 -8.51 19.12 -12.34
N ASP A 213 -9.30 18.23 -12.88
CA ASP A 213 -10.10 17.27 -12.11
C ASP A 213 -9.42 15.90 -12.02
#